data_e4c00e546f7136e29f98ff22a76f8ba4
#
_entry.id   e4c00e546f7136e29f98ff22a76f8ba4
#
_cell.length_a   1.000
_cell.length_b   1.000
_cell.length_c   1.000
_cell.angle_alpha   90.00
_cell.angle_beta   90.00
_cell.angle_gamma   90.00
#
_symmetry.space_group_name_H-M   'P 1'
#
loop_
_entity.id
_entity.type
_entity.pdbx_description
1 polymer ?
#
loop_
_entity_poly.entity_id
_entity_poly.type
_entity_poly.pdbx_seq_one_letter_code
_entity_poly.pdbx_strand_id
1 'polypeptide(L)'
;MTHKLFIVAIAVAFIGLVIHRVWTAGALPSRMPTQLPESEELDLHLSPGGAYTAADIKANGRMVPSQKYRGFQARHDYDPVIGDRLCPITRTKANDSCTWTINGHVYRFFCPPCIDEFVRLAKQHPDQLLPPEAYVKMSALAPRPE
;
A
#
# COMPACT_ATOMS: atom_id res chain seq x y z
N MET A 1 51.88 -3.87 -1.26
CA MET A 1 50.81 -4.73 -0.71
C MET A 1 49.58 -3.93 -0.20
N THR A 2 49.73 -2.68 0.15
CA THR A 2 48.70 -1.81 0.75
C THR A 2 47.55 -1.41 -0.19
N HIS A 3 47.79 -1.21 -1.50
CA HIS A 3 46.76 -0.79 -2.44
C HIS A 3 45.64 -1.85 -2.68
N LYS A 4 46.01 -3.13 -2.70
CA LYS A 4 45.01 -4.22 -2.88
C LYS A 4 44.06 -4.37 -1.69
N LEU A 5 44.58 -4.17 -0.48
CA LEU A 5 43.77 -4.20 0.76
C LEU A 5 42.76 -3.03 0.82
N PHE A 6 43.16 -1.84 0.32
CA PHE A 6 42.30 -0.67 0.29
C PHE A 6 41.11 -0.83 -0.67
N ILE A 7 41.35 -1.42 -1.86
CA ILE A 7 40.32 -1.68 -2.86
C ILE A 7 39.30 -2.70 -2.36
N VAL A 8 39.76 -3.77 -1.67
CA VAL A 8 38.87 -4.78 -1.09
C VAL A 8 38.01 -4.19 0.03
N ALA A 9 38.54 -3.33 0.88
CA ALA A 9 37.80 -2.67 1.95
C ALA A 9 36.68 -1.75 1.42
N ILE A 10 36.95 -1.01 0.34
CA ILE A 10 35.96 -0.15 -0.32
C ILE A 10 34.84 -0.99 -0.96
N ALA A 11 35.19 -2.09 -1.64
CA ALA A 11 34.21 -2.98 -2.26
C ALA A 11 33.27 -3.63 -1.22
N VAL A 12 33.81 -4.07 -0.08
CA VAL A 12 33.00 -4.64 1.02
C VAL A 12 32.07 -3.59 1.63
N ALA A 13 32.54 -2.35 1.81
CA ALA A 13 31.72 -1.26 2.33
C ALA A 13 30.57 -0.89 1.36
N PHE A 14 30.83 -0.88 0.06
CA PHE A 14 29.80 -0.64 -0.96
C PHE A 14 28.74 -1.77 -1.01
N ILE A 15 29.17 -3.02 -0.94
CA ILE A 15 28.26 -4.17 -0.92
C ILE A 15 27.38 -4.12 0.35
N GLY A 16 27.95 -3.80 1.51
CA GLY A 16 27.22 -3.63 2.76
C GLY A 16 26.16 -2.53 2.68
N LEU A 17 26.51 -1.39 2.04
CA LEU A 17 25.59 -0.26 1.87
C LEU A 17 24.44 -0.59 0.92
N VAL A 18 24.68 -1.32 -0.16
CA VAL A 18 23.66 -1.76 -1.12
C VAL A 18 22.72 -2.79 -0.46
N ILE A 19 23.25 -3.74 0.28
CA ILE A 19 22.44 -4.73 1.02
C ILE A 19 21.56 -4.04 2.05
N HIS A 20 22.11 -3.07 2.81
CA HIS A 20 21.34 -2.30 3.79
C HIS A 20 20.20 -1.51 3.13
N ARG A 21 20.43 -0.92 1.95
CA ARG A 21 19.39 -0.20 1.21
C ARG A 21 18.28 -1.11 0.69
N VAL A 22 18.61 -2.32 0.24
CA VAL A 22 17.63 -3.29 -0.24
C VAL A 22 16.77 -3.85 0.91
N TRP A 23 17.37 -4.05 2.08
CA TRP A 23 16.64 -4.54 3.27
C TRP A 23 15.70 -3.48 3.88
N THR A 24 16.02 -2.20 3.78
CA THR A 24 15.18 -1.12 4.30
C THR A 24 14.04 -0.72 3.37
N ALA A 25 14.11 -1.08 2.09
CA ALA A 25 13.06 -0.76 1.10
C ALA A 25 11.81 -1.67 1.17
N GLY A 26 11.83 -2.74 1.97
CA GLY A 26 10.75 -3.74 2.01
C GLY A 26 9.87 -3.77 3.27
N ALA A 27 10.12 -2.93 4.24
CA ALA A 27 9.29 -2.86 5.44
C ALA A 27 8.07 -1.94 5.18
N LEU A 28 6.92 -2.54 4.84
CA LEU A 28 5.65 -1.83 4.97
C LEU A 28 5.53 -1.30 6.40
N PRO A 29 5.19 -0.02 6.58
CA PRO A 29 5.09 0.55 7.91
C PRO A 29 4.05 -0.23 8.72
N SER A 30 4.47 -0.83 9.83
CA SER A 30 3.59 -1.48 10.83
C SER A 30 2.69 -0.47 11.56
N ARG A 31 2.64 0.76 11.10
CA ARG A 31 1.85 1.83 11.68
C ARG A 31 0.57 2.01 10.89
N MET A 32 -0.55 2.08 11.60
CA MET A 32 -1.81 2.52 11.02
C MET A 32 -1.61 3.87 10.33
N PRO A 33 -2.02 4.01 9.06
CA PRO A 33 -1.95 5.28 8.36
C PRO A 33 -2.73 6.36 9.10
N THR A 34 -2.15 7.55 9.18
CA THR A 34 -2.81 8.74 9.74
C THR A 34 -3.47 9.53 8.62
N GLN A 35 -4.58 10.20 8.94
CA GLN A 35 -5.26 11.09 8.00
C GLN A 35 -4.34 12.22 7.56
N LEU A 36 -4.33 12.50 6.27
CA LEU A 36 -3.57 13.59 5.67
C LEU A 36 -4.19 14.96 6.00
N PRO A 37 -3.40 16.04 5.98
CA PRO A 37 -3.92 17.40 5.91
C PRO A 37 -4.81 17.56 4.66
N GLU A 38 -5.89 18.35 4.77
CA GLU A 38 -6.88 18.50 3.69
C GLU A 38 -6.28 18.91 2.35
N SER A 39 -5.32 19.84 2.36
CA SER A 39 -4.66 20.31 1.14
C SER A 39 -3.85 19.21 0.44
N GLU A 40 -3.17 18.39 1.21
CA GLU A 40 -2.37 17.27 0.71
C GLU A 40 -3.27 16.15 0.19
N GLU A 41 -4.37 15.88 0.88
CA GLU A 41 -5.36 14.89 0.46
C GLU A 41 -6.04 15.30 -0.85
N LEU A 42 -6.41 16.60 -1.00
CA LEU A 42 -6.98 17.12 -2.24
C LEU A 42 -6.02 16.97 -3.43
N ASP A 43 -4.75 17.33 -3.26
CA ASP A 43 -3.74 17.17 -4.32
C ASP A 43 -3.52 15.70 -4.66
N LEU A 44 -3.48 14.83 -3.65
CA LEU A 44 -3.31 13.40 -3.84
C LEU A 44 -4.47 12.78 -4.65
N HIS A 45 -5.72 13.13 -4.36
CA HIS A 45 -6.88 12.44 -4.92
C HIS A 45 -7.49 13.12 -6.15
N LEU A 46 -7.26 14.42 -6.37
CA LEU A 46 -7.84 15.17 -7.48
C LEU A 46 -6.87 15.38 -8.65
N SER A 47 -5.61 14.98 -8.52
CA SER A 47 -4.64 14.94 -9.61
C SER A 47 -4.36 13.50 -10.05
N PRO A 48 -4.32 13.18 -11.36
CA PRO A 48 -3.93 11.85 -11.82
C PRO A 48 -2.41 11.66 -11.71
N GLY A 49 -1.96 10.39 -11.66
CA GLY A 49 -0.55 10.03 -11.68
C GLY A 49 -0.35 8.52 -11.58
N GLY A 50 0.72 8.01 -12.20
CA GLY A 50 1.00 6.57 -12.24
C GLY A 50 -0.18 5.75 -12.71
N ALA A 51 -0.62 4.80 -11.91
CA ALA A 51 -1.78 3.96 -12.17
C ALA A 51 -3.12 4.57 -11.67
N TYR A 52 -3.09 5.74 -11.02
CA TYR A 52 -4.30 6.44 -10.60
C TYR A 52 -4.72 7.45 -11.67
N THR A 53 -5.79 7.16 -12.38
CA THR A 53 -6.19 7.85 -13.61
C THR A 53 -7.27 8.91 -13.38
N ALA A 54 -7.49 9.80 -14.38
CA ALA A 54 -8.61 10.73 -14.37
C ALA A 54 -9.98 10.01 -14.38
N ALA A 55 -10.05 8.80 -14.96
CA ALA A 55 -11.25 7.97 -14.92
C ALA A 55 -11.55 7.48 -13.50
N ASP A 56 -10.50 7.10 -12.73
CA ASP A 56 -10.65 6.70 -11.34
C ASP A 56 -11.13 7.85 -10.46
N ILE A 57 -10.58 9.05 -10.66
CA ILE A 57 -11.03 10.27 -9.97
C ILE A 57 -12.53 10.51 -10.20
N LYS A 58 -12.97 10.35 -11.45
CA LYS A 58 -14.39 10.46 -11.81
C LYS A 58 -15.24 9.36 -11.17
N ALA A 59 -14.76 8.11 -11.20
CA ALA A 59 -15.45 6.97 -10.61
C ALA A 59 -15.60 7.10 -9.08
N ASN A 60 -14.64 7.74 -8.41
CA ASN A 60 -14.68 8.06 -6.99
C ASN A 60 -15.52 9.31 -6.66
N GLY A 61 -16.19 9.91 -7.64
CA GLY A 61 -17.08 11.06 -7.46
C GLY A 61 -16.37 12.41 -7.37
N ARG A 62 -15.09 12.50 -7.76
CA ARG A 62 -14.24 13.69 -7.61
C ARG A 62 -14.20 14.21 -6.18
N MET A 63 -14.21 13.28 -5.23
CA MET A 63 -14.15 13.53 -3.79
C MET A 63 -12.86 12.96 -3.23
N VAL A 64 -12.52 13.41 -2.04
CA VAL A 64 -11.44 12.82 -1.24
C VAL A 64 -12.01 11.86 -0.19
N PRO A 65 -11.22 10.87 0.31
CA PRO A 65 -11.70 9.88 1.27
C PRO A 65 -12.29 10.48 2.54
N SER A 66 -11.68 11.54 3.10
CA SER A 66 -12.18 12.20 4.31
C SER A 66 -13.58 12.82 4.12
N GLN A 67 -13.88 13.29 2.92
CA GLN A 67 -15.20 13.84 2.60
C GLN A 67 -16.21 12.73 2.34
N LYS A 68 -15.84 11.73 1.50
CA LYS A 68 -16.72 10.60 1.13
C LYS A 68 -17.10 9.75 2.34
N TYR A 69 -16.18 9.58 3.27
CA TYR A 69 -16.35 8.72 4.45
C TYR A 69 -16.42 9.51 5.75
N ARG A 70 -16.98 10.72 5.72
CA ARG A 70 -17.15 11.54 6.92
C ARG A 70 -17.96 10.79 7.98
N GLY A 71 -17.40 10.65 9.19
CA GLY A 71 -18.02 9.91 10.29
C GLY A 71 -17.92 8.39 10.18
N PHE A 72 -17.14 7.87 9.20
CA PHE A 72 -16.90 6.45 9.10
C PHE A 72 -16.12 5.94 10.31
N GLN A 73 -16.62 4.87 10.93
CA GLN A 73 -15.95 4.19 12.03
C GLN A 73 -15.45 2.83 11.51
N ALA A 74 -14.15 2.66 11.48
CA ALA A 74 -13.54 1.38 11.14
C ALA A 74 -13.87 0.33 12.22
N ARG A 75 -14.39 -0.82 11.79
CA ARG A 75 -14.55 -1.98 12.68
C ARG A 75 -13.27 -2.79 12.65
N HIS A 76 -12.60 -2.87 13.79
CA HIS A 76 -11.39 -3.65 13.94
C HIS A 76 -11.73 -5.15 13.99
N ASP A 77 -11.32 -5.86 12.95
CA ASP A 77 -11.31 -7.31 12.90
C ASP A 77 -9.91 -7.73 12.46
N TYR A 78 -9.13 -8.18 13.44
CA TYR A 78 -7.72 -8.56 13.23
C TYR A 78 -7.55 -10.04 12.86
N ASP A 79 -8.63 -10.83 12.94
CA ASP A 79 -8.62 -12.26 12.65
C ASP A 79 -9.49 -12.58 11.42
N PRO A 80 -9.09 -12.15 10.21
CA PRO A 80 -9.85 -12.43 9.02
C PRO A 80 -9.95 -13.94 8.79
N VAL A 81 -11.13 -14.41 8.40
CA VAL A 81 -11.37 -15.82 8.02
C VAL A 81 -11.12 -16.02 6.53
N ILE A 82 -10.96 -17.28 6.12
CA ILE A 82 -10.76 -17.66 4.71
C ILE A 82 -11.92 -17.10 3.87
N GLY A 83 -11.58 -16.43 2.77
CA GLY A 83 -12.51 -15.77 1.87
C GLY A 83 -12.77 -14.30 2.17
N ASP A 84 -12.36 -13.80 3.34
CA ASP A 84 -12.49 -12.38 3.66
C ASP A 84 -11.63 -11.51 2.74
N ARG A 85 -12.16 -10.37 2.36
CA ARG A 85 -11.42 -9.31 1.68
C ARG A 85 -10.51 -8.59 2.67
N LEU A 86 -9.25 -8.42 2.30
CA LEU A 86 -8.24 -7.76 3.13
C LEU A 86 -7.97 -6.35 2.62
N CYS A 87 -7.72 -5.44 3.54
CA CYS A 87 -7.18 -4.13 3.20
C CYS A 87 -5.77 -4.27 2.60
N PRO A 88 -5.51 -3.66 1.43
CA PRO A 88 -4.18 -3.72 0.80
C PRO A 88 -3.04 -3.24 1.69
N ILE A 89 -3.30 -2.29 2.58
CA ILE A 89 -2.31 -1.66 3.45
C ILE A 89 -2.14 -2.42 4.76
N THR A 90 -3.21 -2.58 5.53
CA THR A 90 -3.13 -3.17 6.88
C THR A 90 -3.16 -4.69 6.91
N ARG A 91 -3.60 -5.33 5.81
CA ARG A 91 -3.81 -6.78 5.71
C ARG A 91 -4.83 -7.35 6.71
N THR A 92 -5.55 -6.50 7.41
CA THR A 92 -6.70 -6.84 8.23
C THR A 92 -7.95 -6.93 7.36
N LYS A 93 -9.05 -7.45 7.90
CA LYS A 93 -10.33 -7.50 7.19
C LYS A 93 -10.75 -6.11 6.75
N ALA A 94 -11.06 -5.98 5.47
CA ALA A 94 -11.55 -4.73 4.90
C ALA A 94 -13.02 -4.49 5.27
N ASN A 95 -13.42 -3.22 5.35
CA ASN A 95 -14.83 -2.86 5.49
C ASN A 95 -15.49 -2.81 4.10
N ASP A 96 -16.63 -3.47 3.95
CA ASP A 96 -17.33 -3.57 2.67
C ASP A 96 -17.80 -2.22 2.13
N SER A 97 -18.08 -1.27 3.02
CA SER A 97 -18.50 0.08 2.66
C SER A 97 -17.34 1.05 2.37
N CYS A 98 -16.09 0.69 2.70
CA CYS A 98 -14.92 1.53 2.46
C CYS A 98 -14.21 1.10 1.18
N THR A 99 -14.64 1.65 0.04
CA THR A 99 -14.17 1.24 -1.29
C THR A 99 -13.59 2.42 -2.07
N TRP A 100 -12.59 2.14 -2.92
CA TRP A 100 -12.00 3.13 -3.82
C TRP A 100 -11.62 2.50 -5.15
N THR A 101 -11.84 3.23 -6.24
CA THR A 101 -11.45 2.78 -7.58
C THR A 101 -10.05 3.28 -7.90
N ILE A 102 -9.17 2.37 -8.30
CA ILE A 102 -7.78 2.64 -8.69
C ILE A 102 -7.44 1.75 -9.87
N ASN A 103 -6.91 2.32 -10.94
CA ASN A 103 -6.59 1.61 -12.19
C ASN A 103 -7.78 0.82 -12.75
N GLY A 104 -8.98 1.39 -12.66
CA GLY A 104 -10.23 0.78 -13.09
C GLY A 104 -10.75 -0.36 -12.20
N HIS A 105 -10.07 -0.71 -11.12
CA HIS A 105 -10.45 -1.77 -10.19
C HIS A 105 -10.95 -1.21 -8.87
N VAL A 106 -11.98 -1.85 -8.28
CA VAL A 106 -12.52 -1.48 -6.98
C VAL A 106 -11.80 -2.25 -5.88
N TYR A 107 -11.10 -1.52 -5.01
CA TYR A 107 -10.45 -2.05 -3.81
C TYR A 107 -11.28 -1.79 -2.57
N ARG A 108 -11.13 -2.63 -1.55
CA ARG A 108 -11.75 -2.47 -0.24
C ARG A 108 -10.69 -2.18 0.80
N PHE A 109 -11.01 -1.26 1.70
CA PHE A 109 -10.06 -0.77 2.69
C PHE A 109 -10.60 -0.94 4.10
N PHE A 110 -9.70 -0.98 5.04
CA PHE A 110 -10.05 -0.99 6.46
C PHE A 110 -10.57 0.39 6.92
N CYS A 111 -9.93 1.47 6.47
CA CYS A 111 -10.24 2.84 6.86
C CYS A 111 -9.84 3.84 5.75
N PRO A 112 -10.38 5.09 5.77
CA PRO A 112 -10.05 6.12 4.78
C PRO A 112 -8.55 6.44 4.63
N PRO A 113 -7.74 6.58 5.69
CA PRO A 113 -6.30 6.81 5.55
C PRO A 113 -5.55 5.69 4.82
N CYS A 114 -6.09 4.46 4.81
CA CYS A 114 -5.52 3.37 4.00
C CYS A 114 -5.70 3.62 2.49
N ILE A 115 -6.73 4.35 2.10
CA ILE A 115 -6.95 4.76 0.70
C ILE A 115 -5.86 5.74 0.27
N ASP A 116 -5.54 6.72 1.13
CA ASP A 116 -4.50 7.73 0.85
C ASP A 116 -3.16 7.06 0.57
N GLU A 117 -2.77 6.12 1.44
CA GLU A 117 -1.52 5.39 1.29
C GLU A 117 -1.50 4.53 0.01
N PHE A 118 -2.60 3.89 -0.32
CA PHE A 118 -2.68 3.05 -1.52
C PHE A 118 -2.74 3.87 -2.82
N VAL A 119 -3.38 5.05 -2.83
CA VAL A 119 -3.33 5.99 -3.97
C VAL A 119 -1.91 6.55 -4.14
N ARG A 120 -1.20 6.83 -3.04
CA ARG A 120 0.21 7.23 -3.10
C ARG A 120 1.07 6.13 -3.74
N LEU A 121 0.87 4.88 -3.32
CA LEU A 121 1.54 3.72 -3.92
C LEU A 121 1.22 3.62 -5.42
N ALA A 122 -0.05 3.76 -5.80
CA ALA A 122 -0.48 3.68 -7.20
C ALA A 122 0.17 4.74 -8.09
N LYS A 123 0.44 5.93 -7.53
CA LYS A 123 1.09 7.01 -8.27
C LYS A 123 2.61 6.84 -8.35
N GLN A 124 3.25 6.41 -7.28
CA GLN A 124 4.71 6.35 -7.17
C GLN A 124 5.29 5.01 -7.64
N HIS A 125 4.56 3.93 -7.40
CA HIS A 125 5.01 2.54 -7.64
C HIS A 125 3.90 1.72 -8.31
N PRO A 126 3.46 2.08 -9.53
CA PRO A 126 2.36 1.40 -10.21
C PRO A 126 2.64 -0.09 -10.49
N ASP A 127 3.90 -0.47 -10.57
CA ASP A 127 4.37 -1.85 -10.73
C ASP A 127 4.14 -2.74 -9.49
N GLN A 128 3.92 -2.14 -8.32
CA GLN A 128 3.64 -2.85 -7.07
C GLN A 128 2.15 -3.07 -6.81
N LEU A 129 1.28 -2.54 -7.66
CA LEU A 129 -0.16 -2.75 -7.53
C LEU A 129 -0.52 -4.18 -7.90
N LEU A 130 -1.07 -4.90 -6.94
CA LEU A 130 -1.68 -6.19 -7.17
C LEU A 130 -3.18 -6.02 -7.44
N PRO A 131 -3.81 -6.90 -8.23
CA PRO A 131 -5.25 -6.85 -8.47
C PRO A 131 -6.04 -7.14 -7.18
N PRO A 132 -7.32 -6.72 -7.08
CA PRO A 132 -8.12 -6.89 -5.86
C PRO A 132 -8.21 -8.34 -5.36
N GLU A 133 -8.11 -9.31 -6.25
CA GLU A 133 -8.16 -10.75 -5.95
C GLU A 133 -6.96 -11.21 -5.09
N ALA A 134 -5.82 -10.52 -5.19
CA ALA A 134 -4.64 -10.79 -4.38
C ALA A 134 -4.83 -10.41 -2.89
N TYR A 135 -5.88 -9.65 -2.60
CA TYR A 135 -6.23 -9.20 -1.25
C TYR A 135 -7.43 -9.97 -0.68
N VAL A 136 -7.42 -11.27 -0.86
CA VAL A 136 -8.38 -12.20 -0.24
C VAL A 136 -7.62 -13.11 0.72
N LYS A 137 -8.17 -13.36 1.90
CA LYS A 137 -7.61 -14.32 2.86
C LYS A 137 -7.71 -15.71 2.27
N MET A 138 -6.59 -16.23 1.82
CA MET A 138 -6.48 -17.59 1.35
C MET A 138 -6.14 -18.52 2.53
N SER A 139 -6.46 -19.80 2.42
CA SER A 139 -6.00 -20.81 3.38
C SER A 139 -4.48 -20.66 3.58
N ALA A 140 -4.03 -20.80 4.82
CA ALA A 140 -2.60 -20.96 5.05
C ALA A 140 -2.11 -22.09 4.15
N LEU A 141 -1.14 -21.79 3.28
CA LEU A 141 -0.53 -22.76 2.38
C LEU A 141 -0.26 -24.05 3.15
N ALA A 142 -0.66 -25.17 2.56
CA ALA A 142 -0.22 -26.49 3.02
C ALA A 142 1.30 -26.45 3.26
N PRO A 143 1.80 -27.10 4.31
CA PRO A 143 3.23 -27.15 4.56
C PRO A 143 3.94 -27.64 3.30
N ARG A 144 4.99 -26.94 2.90
CA ARG A 144 5.85 -27.39 1.80
C ARG A 144 6.26 -28.83 2.09
N PRO A 145 6.09 -29.77 1.16
CA PRO A 145 6.69 -31.08 1.33
C PRO A 145 8.21 -30.88 1.50
N GLU A 146 8.78 -31.47 2.54
CA GLU A 146 10.22 -31.54 2.79
C GLU A 146 10.98 -32.21 1.64
#